data_48560f7e96897c38685a68fcb1626197
#
_entry.id   48560f7e96897c38685a68fcb1626197
#
_cell.length_a   1.000
_cell.length_b   1.000
_cell.length_c   1.000
_cell.angle_alpha   90.00
_cell.angle_beta   90.00
_cell.angle_gamma   90.00
#
_symmetry.space_group_name_H-M   'P 1'
#
loop_
_entity.id
_entity.type
_entity.pdbx_description
1 polymer ?
#
loop_
_entity_poly.entity_id
_entity_poly.type
_entity_poly.pdbx_seq_one_letter_code
_entity_poly.pdbx_strand_id
1 'polypeptide(L)'
;LMGGWSNEREISLISGESVFNSLVASKLDVIKLDLNKDNIGKIKGLNPDRIFIVLHGKGGEDGEIQLHLENLGIPYTGSGSESSKVCMNKKTKKKILLENNIRTPSYIKISKSTNIKDIENSFHYPFVVKPTSEGSSIGVYVVEDRMSCKVAINENMKISNDVIVEEYIAGKEYTVGIVNNNALPVIKLIPPGKFYD
;
A
#
# COMPACT_ATOMS: atom_id res chain seq x y z
N LEU A 1 -14.84 -5.84 7.52
CA LEU A 1 -14.03 -5.10 8.48
C LEU A 1 -13.70 -3.73 7.91
N MET A 2 -13.85 -2.67 8.67
CA MET A 2 -13.61 -1.28 8.29
C MET A 2 -12.94 -0.54 9.44
N GLY A 3 -12.49 0.70 9.25
CA GLY A 3 -11.80 1.49 10.28
C GLY A 3 -10.31 1.19 10.34
N GLY A 4 -9.88 0.44 11.34
CA GLY A 4 -8.46 0.14 11.54
C GLY A 4 -7.73 1.22 12.36
N TRP A 5 -6.40 1.16 12.35
CA TRP A 5 -5.51 2.05 13.13
C TRP A 5 -4.44 2.74 12.27
N SER A 6 -4.64 2.78 10.95
CA SER A 6 -3.78 3.54 10.04
C SER A 6 -4.22 5.00 9.92
N ASN A 7 -3.41 5.81 9.27
CA ASN A 7 -3.77 7.18 8.91
C ASN A 7 -4.91 7.27 7.89
N GLU A 8 -5.29 6.13 7.29
CA GLU A 8 -6.36 6.01 6.28
C GLU A 8 -7.69 5.52 6.88
N ARG A 9 -7.81 5.53 8.22
CA ARG A 9 -9.00 5.06 8.95
C ARG A 9 -10.31 5.65 8.43
N GLU A 10 -10.37 6.96 8.24
CA GLU A 10 -11.58 7.65 7.78
C GLU A 10 -12.00 7.19 6.38
N ILE A 11 -11.04 7.00 5.48
CA ILE A 11 -11.31 6.47 4.13
C ILE A 11 -11.84 5.04 4.21
N SER A 12 -11.27 4.23 5.11
CA SER A 12 -11.74 2.87 5.36
C SER A 12 -13.19 2.84 5.88
N LEU A 13 -13.59 3.77 6.74
CA LEU A 13 -14.97 3.87 7.23
C LEU A 13 -15.94 4.23 6.10
N ILE A 14 -15.59 5.19 5.24
CA ILE A 14 -16.40 5.60 4.09
C ILE A 14 -16.56 4.43 3.10
N SER A 15 -15.46 3.81 2.72
CA SER A 15 -15.44 2.66 1.81
C SER A 15 -16.21 1.48 2.39
N GLY A 16 -16.03 1.23 3.69
CA GLY A 16 -16.69 0.15 4.41
C GLY A 16 -18.20 0.32 4.48
N GLU A 17 -18.70 1.55 4.67
CA GLU A 17 -20.13 1.83 4.65
C GLU A 17 -20.73 1.59 3.25
N SER A 18 -20.02 1.99 2.19
CA SER A 18 -20.45 1.74 0.82
C SER A 18 -20.55 0.24 0.50
N VAL A 19 -19.53 -0.53 0.89
CA VAL A 19 -19.52 -2.00 0.73
C VAL A 19 -20.63 -2.65 1.54
N PHE A 20 -20.81 -2.24 2.81
CA PHE A 20 -21.88 -2.75 3.68
C PHE A 20 -23.25 -2.57 3.05
N ASN A 21 -23.56 -1.36 2.57
CA ASN A 21 -24.85 -1.06 1.95
C ASN A 21 -25.09 -1.91 0.69
N SER A 22 -24.06 -2.12 -0.13
CA SER A 22 -24.13 -2.95 -1.34
C SER A 22 -24.39 -4.42 -1.02
N LEU A 23 -23.74 -4.96 0.01
CA LEU A 23 -23.92 -6.35 0.45
C LEU A 23 -25.32 -6.57 1.04
N VAL A 24 -25.82 -5.64 1.85
CA VAL A 24 -27.20 -5.65 2.39
C VAL A 24 -28.23 -5.58 1.26
N ALA A 25 -28.03 -4.70 0.28
CA ALA A 25 -28.89 -4.61 -0.90
C ALA A 25 -28.92 -5.92 -1.71
N SER A 26 -27.82 -6.68 -1.66
CA SER A 26 -27.71 -8.02 -2.26
C SER A 26 -28.34 -9.13 -1.39
N LYS A 27 -29.03 -8.76 -0.31
CA LYS A 27 -29.72 -9.68 0.64
C LYS A 27 -28.77 -10.66 1.35
N LEU A 28 -27.53 -10.29 1.55
CA LEU A 28 -26.60 -11.04 2.38
C LEU A 28 -26.81 -10.68 3.84
N ASP A 29 -26.62 -11.63 4.75
CA ASP A 29 -26.54 -11.37 6.17
C ASP A 29 -25.16 -10.79 6.51
N VAL A 30 -25.12 -9.52 6.87
CA VAL A 30 -23.86 -8.76 6.97
C VAL A 30 -23.76 -8.04 8.31
N ILE A 31 -22.64 -8.26 8.99
CA ILE A 31 -22.26 -7.52 10.20
C ILE A 31 -21.12 -6.59 9.83
N LYS A 32 -21.26 -5.29 10.07
CA LYS A 32 -20.14 -4.35 9.98
C LYS A 32 -19.41 -4.25 11.31
N LEU A 33 -18.08 -4.34 11.25
CA LEU A 33 -17.22 -4.17 12.42
C LEU A 33 -16.21 -3.06 12.14
N ASP A 34 -16.35 -1.96 12.90
CA ASP A 34 -15.33 -0.93 13.01
C ASP A 34 -14.19 -1.48 13.88
N LEU A 35 -13.11 -1.91 13.22
CA LEU A 35 -12.01 -2.63 13.83
C LEU A 35 -11.00 -1.65 14.45
N ASN A 36 -10.52 -2.01 15.64
CA ASN A 36 -9.38 -1.41 16.30
C ASN A 36 -8.59 -2.49 17.06
N LYS A 37 -7.46 -2.12 17.65
CA LYS A 37 -6.60 -3.08 18.37
C LYS A 37 -7.27 -3.71 19.58
N ASP A 38 -8.20 -2.99 20.22
CA ASP A 38 -8.84 -3.47 21.45
C ASP A 38 -9.98 -4.44 21.17
N ASN A 39 -10.54 -4.41 19.95
CA ASN A 39 -11.69 -5.23 19.59
C ASN A 39 -11.42 -6.33 18.55
N ILE A 40 -10.18 -6.52 18.11
CA ILE A 40 -9.82 -7.56 17.14
C ILE A 40 -10.23 -8.97 17.59
N GLY A 41 -10.18 -9.24 18.89
CA GLY A 41 -10.63 -10.50 19.47
C GLY A 41 -12.13 -10.80 19.31
N LYS A 42 -12.97 -9.78 19.03
CA LYS A 42 -14.40 -9.98 18.78
C LYS A 42 -14.69 -10.74 17.52
N ILE A 43 -13.77 -10.73 16.54
CA ILE A 43 -13.93 -11.43 15.25
C ILE A 43 -14.26 -12.91 15.47
N LYS A 44 -13.53 -13.58 16.36
CA LYS A 44 -13.76 -14.99 16.67
C LYS A 44 -15.18 -15.23 17.24
N GLY A 45 -15.66 -14.35 18.09
CA GLY A 45 -16.98 -14.47 18.73
C GLY A 45 -18.15 -14.24 17.77
N LEU A 46 -17.93 -13.49 16.68
CA LEU A 46 -18.95 -13.26 15.64
C LEU A 46 -19.12 -14.47 14.71
N ASN A 47 -18.14 -15.37 14.68
CA ASN A 47 -18.15 -16.61 13.88
C ASN A 47 -18.62 -16.40 12.42
N PRO A 48 -18.01 -15.48 11.64
CA PRO A 48 -18.45 -15.18 10.30
C PRO A 48 -18.03 -16.28 9.33
N ASP A 49 -18.86 -16.58 8.34
CA ASP A 49 -18.51 -17.49 7.24
C ASP A 49 -17.36 -16.93 6.37
N ARG A 50 -17.36 -15.61 6.17
CA ARG A 50 -16.35 -14.89 5.38
C ARG A 50 -16.16 -13.48 5.88
N ILE A 51 -15.00 -12.91 5.60
CA ILE A 51 -14.70 -11.52 5.94
C ILE A 51 -14.36 -10.72 4.68
N PHE A 52 -15.07 -9.60 4.48
CA PHE A 52 -14.69 -8.59 3.51
C PHE A 52 -13.80 -7.55 4.22
N ILE A 53 -12.54 -7.43 3.77
CA ILE A 53 -11.57 -6.49 4.33
C ILE A 53 -11.66 -5.18 3.52
N VAL A 54 -11.97 -4.07 4.22
CA VAL A 54 -11.97 -2.70 3.67
C VAL A 54 -11.02 -1.82 4.49
N LEU A 55 -10.11 -2.43 5.21
CA LEU A 55 -9.05 -1.73 5.94
C LEU A 55 -7.99 -1.25 4.96
N HIS A 56 -7.45 -0.05 5.19
CA HIS A 56 -6.40 0.54 4.37
C HIS A 56 -5.11 0.73 5.19
N GLY A 57 -3.97 0.71 4.49
CA GLY A 57 -2.66 0.95 5.07
C GLY A 57 -2.25 -0.07 6.14
N LYS A 58 -1.58 0.43 7.17
CA LYS A 58 -1.03 -0.41 8.24
C LYS A 58 -2.12 -1.14 9.03
N GLY A 59 -1.92 -2.43 9.21
CA GLY A 59 -2.86 -3.34 9.87
C GLY A 59 -3.93 -3.91 8.94
N GLY A 60 -4.17 -3.27 7.78
CA GLY A 60 -5.15 -3.72 6.79
C GLY A 60 -4.52 -4.35 5.54
N GLU A 61 -3.40 -3.78 5.06
CA GLU A 61 -2.77 -4.16 3.80
C GLU A 61 -1.37 -4.77 3.97
N ASP A 62 -0.84 -4.77 5.18
CA ASP A 62 0.52 -5.21 5.53
C ASP A 62 0.63 -6.67 5.99
N GLY A 63 -0.46 -7.43 5.91
CA GLY A 63 -0.52 -8.83 6.29
C GLY A 63 -0.92 -9.08 7.76
N GLU A 64 -1.04 -8.04 8.60
CA GLU A 64 -1.34 -8.19 10.03
C GLU A 64 -2.74 -8.81 10.25
N ILE A 65 -3.78 -8.20 9.69
CA ILE A 65 -5.14 -8.73 9.82
C ILE A 65 -5.30 -10.06 9.08
N GLN A 66 -4.67 -10.21 7.91
CA GLN A 66 -4.72 -11.44 7.12
C GLN A 66 -4.18 -12.63 7.93
N LEU A 67 -3.00 -12.47 8.56
CA LEU A 67 -2.41 -13.50 9.42
C LEU A 67 -3.32 -13.83 10.61
N HIS A 68 -3.97 -12.83 11.22
CA HIS A 68 -4.92 -13.06 12.30
C HIS A 68 -6.09 -13.91 11.83
N LEU A 69 -6.65 -13.63 10.65
CA LEU A 69 -7.78 -14.39 10.08
C LEU A 69 -7.36 -15.79 9.64
N GLU A 70 -6.16 -15.96 9.08
CA GLU A 70 -5.58 -17.27 8.74
C GLU A 70 -5.46 -18.17 9.99
N ASN A 71 -4.98 -17.62 11.11
CA ASN A 71 -4.88 -18.34 12.39
C ASN A 71 -6.25 -18.72 12.96
N LEU A 72 -7.31 -17.99 12.62
CA LEU A 72 -8.69 -18.33 12.99
C LEU A 72 -9.36 -19.28 12.00
N GLY A 73 -8.74 -19.55 10.85
CA GLY A 73 -9.33 -20.37 9.78
C GLY A 73 -10.50 -19.69 9.06
N ILE A 74 -10.60 -18.35 9.11
CA ILE A 74 -11.71 -17.60 8.53
C ILE A 74 -11.33 -17.10 7.13
N PRO A 75 -12.07 -17.49 6.06
CA PRO A 75 -11.84 -16.99 4.71
C PRO A 75 -12.08 -15.47 4.61
N TYR A 76 -11.26 -14.78 3.80
CA TYR A 76 -11.37 -13.34 3.64
C TYR A 76 -11.07 -12.90 2.19
N THR A 77 -11.38 -11.65 1.86
CA THR A 77 -11.09 -11.06 0.55
C THR A 77 -9.68 -10.51 0.49
N GLY A 78 -9.04 -10.65 -0.66
CA GLY A 78 -7.71 -10.09 -0.92
C GLY A 78 -6.60 -11.14 -0.93
N SER A 79 -5.38 -10.66 -0.89
CA SER A 79 -4.15 -11.49 -0.88
C SER A 79 -3.85 -12.04 0.50
N GLY A 80 -3.13 -13.15 0.58
CA GLY A 80 -2.68 -13.76 1.83
C GLY A 80 -1.69 -12.90 2.60
N SER A 81 -1.48 -13.23 3.87
CA SER A 81 -0.66 -12.45 4.82
C SER A 81 0.76 -12.22 4.33
N GLU A 82 1.43 -13.25 3.82
CA GLU A 82 2.82 -13.13 3.32
C GLU A 82 2.90 -12.25 2.06
N SER A 83 1.96 -12.40 1.10
CA SER A 83 1.90 -11.53 -0.08
C SER A 83 1.69 -10.07 0.29
N SER A 84 0.73 -9.80 1.18
CA SER A 84 0.41 -8.47 1.68
C SER A 84 1.61 -7.83 2.34
N LYS A 85 2.29 -8.55 3.23
CA LYS A 85 3.51 -8.11 3.90
C LYS A 85 4.64 -7.76 2.93
N VAL A 86 4.87 -8.62 1.94
CA VAL A 86 5.88 -8.39 0.90
C VAL A 86 5.53 -7.16 0.06
N CYS A 87 4.28 -7.05 -0.39
CA CYS A 87 3.84 -5.97 -1.25
C CYS A 87 3.82 -4.61 -0.55
N MET A 88 3.58 -4.58 0.74
CA MET A 88 3.63 -3.34 1.53
C MET A 88 5.04 -2.76 1.57
N ASN A 89 6.08 -3.58 1.65
CA ASN A 89 7.46 -3.12 1.65
C ASN A 89 8.02 -3.04 0.22
N LYS A 90 8.17 -1.80 -0.30
CA LYS A 90 8.65 -1.54 -1.66
C LYS A 90 10.01 -2.18 -1.97
N LYS A 91 10.93 -2.22 -1.00
CA LYS A 91 12.26 -2.82 -1.17
C LYS A 91 12.17 -4.34 -1.33
N THR A 92 11.43 -5.01 -0.43
CA THR A 92 11.24 -6.46 -0.48
C THR A 92 10.50 -6.86 -1.76
N LYS A 93 9.43 -6.11 -2.11
CA LYS A 93 8.70 -6.29 -3.35
C LYS A 93 9.61 -6.18 -4.58
N LYS A 94 10.41 -5.12 -4.68
CA LYS A 94 11.35 -4.92 -5.81
C LYS A 94 12.35 -6.06 -5.94
N LYS A 95 12.88 -6.57 -4.83
CA LYS A 95 13.80 -7.72 -4.85
C LYS A 95 13.12 -8.94 -5.47
N ILE A 96 11.92 -9.29 -5.03
CA ILE A 96 11.16 -10.43 -5.56
C ILE A 96 10.81 -10.23 -7.04
N LEU A 97 10.42 -9.01 -7.46
CA LEU A 97 10.16 -8.71 -8.86
C LEU A 97 11.39 -8.98 -9.73
N LEU A 98 12.57 -8.51 -9.30
CA LEU A 98 13.82 -8.72 -10.03
C LEU A 98 14.22 -10.21 -10.09
N GLU A 99 14.09 -10.96 -9.01
CA GLU A 99 14.34 -12.40 -8.95
C GLU A 99 13.43 -13.20 -9.90
N ASN A 100 12.25 -12.65 -10.22
CA ASN A 100 11.29 -13.24 -11.17
C ASN A 100 11.33 -12.58 -12.57
N ASN A 101 12.38 -11.82 -12.90
CA ASN A 101 12.56 -11.13 -14.17
C ASN A 101 11.43 -10.14 -14.52
N ILE A 102 10.76 -9.60 -13.50
CA ILE A 102 9.75 -8.54 -13.67
C ILE A 102 10.43 -7.19 -13.51
N ARG A 103 10.28 -6.34 -14.53
CA ARG A 103 10.88 -5.00 -14.52
C ARG A 103 10.33 -4.14 -13.40
N THR A 104 11.23 -3.44 -12.72
CA THR A 104 10.91 -2.41 -11.72
C THR A 104 11.95 -1.31 -11.81
N PRO A 105 11.62 -0.03 -11.50
CA PRO A 105 12.59 1.04 -11.51
C PRO A 105 13.83 0.70 -10.69
N SER A 106 15.02 1.04 -11.17
CA SER A 106 16.25 0.93 -10.38
C SER A 106 16.15 1.77 -9.11
N TYR A 107 16.78 1.35 -8.02
CA TYR A 107 16.66 2.05 -6.74
C TYR A 107 17.89 1.89 -5.87
N ILE A 108 18.11 2.88 -4.99
CA ILE A 108 19.05 2.79 -3.87
C ILE A 108 18.34 3.11 -2.55
N LYS A 109 18.83 2.53 -1.46
CA LYS A 109 18.41 2.90 -0.12
C LYS A 109 19.22 4.10 0.33
N ILE A 110 18.57 5.06 1.00
CA ILE A 110 19.21 6.23 1.57
C ILE A 110 18.96 6.34 3.07
N SER A 111 19.81 7.09 3.74
CA SER A 111 19.74 7.43 5.16
C SER A 111 20.01 8.94 5.37
N LYS A 112 19.87 9.42 6.60
CA LYS A 112 20.19 10.81 6.95
C LYS A 112 21.64 11.21 6.62
N SER A 113 22.57 10.25 6.59
CA SER A 113 23.98 10.47 6.28
C SER A 113 24.31 10.32 4.80
N THR A 114 23.36 9.97 3.95
CA THR A 114 23.59 9.81 2.51
C THR A 114 23.90 11.14 1.86
N ASN A 115 25.03 11.21 1.16
CA ASN A 115 25.42 12.42 0.44
C ASN A 115 24.59 12.53 -0.85
N ILE A 116 24.05 13.71 -1.11
CA ILE A 116 23.28 13.97 -2.34
C ILE A 116 24.11 13.72 -3.60
N LYS A 117 25.42 13.97 -3.56
CA LYS A 117 26.33 13.65 -4.69
C LYS A 117 26.30 12.15 -5.05
N ASP A 118 26.16 11.27 -4.06
CA ASP A 118 26.12 9.82 -4.31
C ASP A 118 24.81 9.45 -5.02
N ILE A 119 23.71 10.14 -4.70
CA ILE A 119 22.43 10.00 -5.39
C ILE A 119 22.56 10.52 -6.83
N GLU A 120 23.13 11.73 -7.02
CA GLU A 120 23.35 12.35 -8.34
C GLU A 120 24.29 11.54 -9.23
N ASN A 121 25.22 10.78 -8.65
CA ASN A 121 26.07 9.85 -9.39
C ASN A 121 25.32 8.60 -9.87
N SER A 122 24.23 8.24 -9.17
CA SER A 122 23.44 7.02 -9.45
C SER A 122 22.21 7.30 -10.33
N PHE A 123 21.66 8.51 -10.25
CA PHE A 123 20.43 8.90 -10.94
C PHE A 123 20.54 10.30 -11.56
N HIS A 124 19.98 10.42 -12.76
CA HIS A 124 19.75 11.73 -13.37
C HIS A 124 18.38 12.27 -12.96
N TYR A 125 18.27 13.60 -12.86
CA TYR A 125 16.96 14.24 -12.65
C TYR A 125 16.04 14.09 -13.88
N PRO A 126 14.72 13.92 -13.70
CA PRO A 126 14.06 13.72 -12.42
C PRO A 126 14.22 12.30 -11.88
N PHE A 127 14.16 12.12 -10.56
CA PHE A 127 14.04 10.85 -9.88
C PHE A 127 13.02 10.94 -8.74
N VAL A 128 12.67 9.80 -8.12
CA VAL A 128 11.65 9.74 -7.06
C VAL A 128 12.28 9.43 -5.72
N VAL A 129 11.92 10.18 -4.68
CA VAL A 129 12.25 9.89 -3.28
C VAL A 129 10.98 9.49 -2.54
N LYS A 130 10.98 8.37 -1.83
CA LYS A 130 9.80 7.89 -1.11
C LYS A 130 10.13 6.93 0.04
N PRO A 131 9.26 6.83 1.06
CA PRO A 131 9.40 5.82 2.12
C PRO A 131 9.11 4.41 1.56
N THR A 132 9.69 3.38 2.18
CA THR A 132 9.53 2.00 1.71
C THR A 132 8.18 1.40 2.03
N SER A 133 7.49 1.85 3.08
CA SER A 133 6.32 1.16 3.65
C SER A 133 5.06 2.02 3.80
N GLU A 134 5.02 3.19 3.13
CA GLU A 134 3.82 4.03 3.12
C GLU A 134 2.98 3.81 1.85
N GLY A 135 1.66 4.00 1.95
CA GLY A 135 0.69 3.98 0.86
C GLY A 135 0.23 5.38 0.45
N SER A 136 -0.82 5.47 -0.39
CA SER A 136 -1.54 6.70 -0.77
C SER A 136 -0.64 7.89 -1.11
N SER A 137 0.44 7.65 -1.85
CA SER A 137 1.44 8.67 -2.25
C SER A 137 2.08 9.47 -1.11
N ILE A 138 1.89 9.04 0.16
CA ILE A 138 2.51 9.70 1.32
C ILE A 138 4.04 9.68 1.19
N GLY A 139 4.66 10.85 1.22
CA GLY A 139 6.11 11.00 1.12
C GLY A 139 6.69 10.75 -0.28
N VAL A 140 5.87 10.62 -1.32
CA VAL A 140 6.35 10.50 -2.70
C VAL A 140 6.69 11.87 -3.27
N TYR A 141 7.95 12.07 -3.63
CA TYR A 141 8.46 13.30 -4.23
C TYR A 141 9.12 12.99 -5.57
N VAL A 142 8.67 13.66 -6.64
CA VAL A 142 9.45 13.77 -7.87
C VAL A 142 10.43 14.92 -7.69
N VAL A 143 11.69 14.59 -7.81
CA VAL A 143 12.81 15.48 -7.56
C VAL A 143 13.40 15.93 -8.88
N GLU A 144 13.34 17.21 -9.17
CA GLU A 144 13.75 17.81 -10.45
C GLU A 144 15.13 18.48 -10.37
N ASP A 145 15.61 18.75 -9.14
CA ASP A 145 16.89 19.40 -8.89
C ASP A 145 17.43 19.09 -7.48
N ARG A 146 18.62 19.62 -7.18
CA ARG A 146 19.30 19.43 -5.90
C ARG A 146 18.56 20.05 -4.70
N MET A 147 17.81 21.13 -4.90
CA MET A 147 17.08 21.80 -3.84
C MET A 147 15.86 20.95 -3.43
N SER A 148 15.07 20.52 -4.41
CA SER A 148 13.94 19.62 -4.20
C SER A 148 14.39 18.26 -3.64
N CYS A 149 15.59 17.77 -3.98
CA CYS A 149 16.19 16.58 -3.39
C CYS A 149 16.40 16.74 -1.87
N LYS A 150 16.97 17.85 -1.42
CA LYS A 150 17.15 18.12 0.01
C LYS A 150 15.83 18.14 0.76
N VAL A 151 14.83 18.81 0.20
CA VAL A 151 13.49 18.89 0.79
C VAL A 151 12.89 17.48 0.89
N ALA A 152 12.88 16.74 -0.20
CA ALA A 152 12.32 15.39 -0.26
C ALA A 152 12.95 14.44 0.76
N ILE A 153 14.27 14.45 0.90
CA ILE A 153 14.99 13.64 1.89
C ILE A 153 14.58 14.04 3.31
N ASN A 154 14.62 15.35 3.61
CA ASN A 154 14.30 15.84 4.95
C ASN A 154 12.87 15.51 5.37
N GLU A 155 11.89 15.69 4.48
CA GLU A 155 10.49 15.37 4.77
C GLU A 155 10.30 13.86 4.94
N ASN A 156 10.88 13.04 4.07
CA ASN A 156 10.78 11.59 4.19
C ASN A 156 11.42 11.05 5.48
N MET A 157 12.54 11.63 5.92
CA MET A 157 13.22 11.22 7.16
C MET A 157 12.45 11.60 8.44
N LYS A 158 11.41 12.43 8.35
CA LYS A 158 10.45 12.66 9.44
C LYS A 158 9.40 11.55 9.51
N ILE A 159 9.07 10.96 8.37
CA ILE A 159 8.05 9.90 8.23
C ILE A 159 8.66 8.54 8.56
N SER A 160 9.82 8.23 7.98
CA SER A 160 10.46 6.91 8.07
C SER A 160 11.98 7.01 8.01
N ASN A 161 12.66 6.11 8.73
CA ASN A 161 14.11 5.92 8.59
C ASN A 161 14.48 5.01 7.40
N ASP A 162 13.50 4.44 6.72
CA ASP A 162 13.68 3.54 5.58
C ASP A 162 13.12 4.18 4.32
N VAL A 163 14.00 4.87 3.59
CA VAL A 163 13.68 5.68 2.41
C VAL A 163 14.47 5.17 1.21
N ILE A 164 13.85 5.19 0.05
CA ILE A 164 14.50 4.86 -1.22
C ILE A 164 14.47 6.05 -2.18
N VAL A 165 15.50 6.11 -3.01
CA VAL A 165 15.52 6.88 -4.25
C VAL A 165 15.36 5.90 -5.40
N GLU A 166 14.50 6.18 -6.34
CA GLU A 166 14.31 5.33 -7.53
C GLU A 166 14.21 6.16 -8.82
N GLU A 167 14.50 5.51 -9.91
CA GLU A 167 14.35 6.04 -11.25
C GLU A 167 12.92 6.55 -11.48
N TYR A 168 12.78 7.76 -12.04
CA TYR A 168 11.50 8.27 -12.49
C TYR A 168 11.13 7.66 -13.84
N ILE A 169 10.02 6.96 -13.89
CA ILE A 169 9.50 6.39 -15.14
C ILE A 169 8.42 7.32 -15.69
N ALA A 170 8.76 8.03 -16.76
CA ALA A 170 7.79 8.84 -17.48
C ALA A 170 6.82 7.97 -18.26
N GLY A 171 5.52 8.27 -18.18
CA GLY A 171 4.53 7.51 -18.94
C GLY A 171 3.12 7.62 -18.39
N LYS A 172 2.26 6.74 -18.87
CA LYS A 172 0.88 6.60 -18.42
C LYS A 172 0.80 5.51 -17.36
N GLU A 173 -0.07 5.72 -16.38
CA GLU A 173 -0.30 4.73 -15.33
C GLU A 173 -1.42 3.76 -15.73
N TYR A 174 -1.19 2.50 -15.40
CA TYR A 174 -2.15 1.42 -15.65
C TYR A 174 -2.25 0.52 -14.43
N THR A 175 -3.43 -0.08 -14.26
CA THR A 175 -3.66 -1.12 -13.26
C THR A 175 -4.40 -2.30 -13.86
N VAL A 176 -4.24 -3.46 -13.25
CA VAL A 176 -4.95 -4.70 -13.62
C VAL A 176 -5.44 -5.35 -12.34
N GLY A 177 -6.77 -5.49 -12.20
CA GLY A 177 -7.36 -6.26 -11.11
C GLY A 177 -7.18 -7.76 -11.32
N ILE A 178 -7.03 -8.50 -10.23
CA ILE A 178 -6.99 -9.96 -10.25
C ILE A 178 -8.17 -10.48 -9.40
N VAL A 179 -9.01 -11.31 -10.00
CA VAL A 179 -10.15 -11.96 -9.31
C VAL A 179 -10.12 -13.46 -9.61
N ASN A 180 -10.11 -14.27 -8.57
CA ASN A 180 -10.04 -15.74 -8.70
C ASN A 180 -8.94 -16.22 -9.64
N ASN A 181 -7.73 -15.64 -9.50
CA ASN A 181 -6.54 -15.89 -10.34
C ASN A 181 -6.69 -15.50 -11.83
N ASN A 182 -7.74 -14.79 -12.19
CA ASN A 182 -7.94 -14.27 -13.54
C ASN A 182 -7.60 -12.76 -13.58
N ALA A 183 -6.76 -12.37 -14.53
CA ALA A 183 -6.48 -10.97 -14.81
C ALA A 183 -7.69 -10.33 -15.49
N LEU A 184 -8.14 -9.21 -14.95
CA LEU A 184 -9.19 -8.39 -15.55
C LEU A 184 -8.61 -7.49 -16.66
N PRO A 185 -9.45 -6.84 -17.47
CA PRO A 185 -8.98 -5.89 -18.47
C PRO A 185 -8.10 -4.79 -17.89
N VAL A 186 -7.09 -4.37 -18.64
CA VAL A 186 -6.18 -3.29 -18.26
C VAL A 186 -6.94 -1.96 -18.17
N ILE A 187 -6.80 -1.26 -17.06
CA ILE A 187 -7.41 0.04 -16.81
C ILE A 187 -6.31 1.10 -16.85
N LYS A 188 -6.48 2.14 -17.68
CA LYS A 188 -5.63 3.32 -17.66
C LYS A 188 -6.10 4.27 -16.55
N LEU A 189 -5.17 4.67 -15.68
CA LEU A 189 -5.43 5.69 -14.66
C LEU A 189 -5.18 7.08 -15.25
N ILE A 190 -6.10 8.00 -15.02
CA ILE A 190 -5.99 9.41 -15.43
C ILE A 190 -6.18 10.25 -14.17
N PRO A 191 -5.10 10.50 -13.40
CA PRO A 191 -5.19 11.29 -12.19
C PRO A 191 -5.53 12.75 -12.52
N PRO A 192 -6.27 13.46 -11.65
CA PRO A 192 -6.53 14.89 -11.81
C PRO A 192 -5.29 15.76 -11.58
N GLY A 193 -4.25 15.21 -10.95
CA GLY A 193 -2.98 15.84 -10.63
C GLY A 193 -1.78 15.15 -11.29
N LYS A 194 -0.58 15.40 -10.74
CA LYS A 194 0.67 14.76 -11.21
C LYS A 194 0.73 13.26 -10.87
N PHE A 195 0.00 12.81 -9.87
CA PHE A 195 -0.05 11.41 -9.37
C PHE A 195 -1.46 10.97 -9.08
N TYR A 196 -1.67 9.66 -9.11
CA TYR A 196 -2.84 9.02 -8.54
C TYR A 196 -2.61 8.87 -7.02
N ASP A 197 -3.49 9.43 -6.23
CA ASP A 197 -3.54 9.41 -4.76
C ASP A 197 -4.94 8.99 -4.25
#